data_b3960fb75f736b7291aa9c668662207f
#
_entry.id   b3960fb75f736b7291aa9c668662207f
#
_cell.length_a   1.000
_cell.length_b   1.000
_cell.length_c   1.000
_cell.angle_alpha   90.00
_cell.angle_beta   90.00
_cell.angle_gamma   90.00
#
_symmetry.space_group_name_H-M   'P 1'
#
loop_
_entity.id
_entity.type
_entity.pdbx_description
1 polymer ?
#
loop_
_entity_poly.entity_id
_entity_poly.type
_entity_poly.pdbx_seq_one_letter_code
_entity_poly.pdbx_strand_id
1 'polypeptide(L)'
;MRASSLSMRLGLTVSLMGAGLVVLLATLAYLALTHELENLARKGLESKMEQIQHSLALGLDTRAIQARPHSLMDLVMGHDNFYLTIVGTAPDDAVLLSVGAKPQVPLLTDFSPRQNLGYLNWDDSNGNQVLSASSLMRLASGERVRVLLSLDRMDDQALLSAYLRSTVIALPLLLLLIGIGAWWVVQRGLAPLQQFSRVAAKVTTQDLTHRLAVDNLPKELGELAQGINFMLQRLDGGVQQLSQFSDDLAHELRAPLTNLMGKAQVTLSRERPPQEYKAVLESSTEEMERLARIVSDMLFLAQVSHPAARVSFAPVSLADEARRVMELFALSAEDKQLTLSLNGDASVQGDRLMIQRAISNLLSNAIRHTPHASTVSLRVEAHGQHVSLSVSNPGSGIEAQHLPNLFERFYRVDSSRARSEGGTGLGLAIVRSIMVLHQGRAEVSSEPGDFTVFRLMFPLHTDAICQ
;
A
#
# COMPACT_ATOMS: atom_id res chain seq x y z
N MET A 1 -0.74 30.42 -4.06
CA MET A 1 -1.28 29.77 -2.84
C MET A 1 -0.33 28.63 -2.45
N ARG A 2 0.38 28.74 -1.33
CA ARG A 2 1.25 27.64 -0.84
C ARG A 2 0.36 26.44 -0.49
N ALA A 3 0.60 25.33 -1.14
CA ALA A 3 -0.13 24.08 -0.82
C ALA A 3 0.08 23.77 0.67
N SER A 4 -0.99 23.80 1.45
CA SER A 4 -0.95 23.42 2.87
C SER A 4 -0.51 21.96 2.97
N SER A 5 0.45 21.67 3.86
CA SER A 5 0.97 20.30 4.03
C SER A 5 -0.16 19.33 4.39
N LEU A 6 -0.09 18.09 3.91
CA LEU A 6 -1.07 17.04 4.20
C LEU A 6 -1.25 16.87 5.73
N SER A 7 -0.15 16.95 6.49
CA SER A 7 -0.16 16.89 7.95
C SER A 7 -1.00 18.01 8.59
N MET A 8 -0.91 19.23 8.05
CA MET A 8 -1.69 20.37 8.56
C MET A 8 -3.19 20.19 8.30
N ARG A 9 -3.57 19.70 7.11
CA ARG A 9 -4.97 19.42 6.77
C ARG A 9 -5.54 18.31 7.65
N LEU A 10 -4.82 17.20 7.80
CA LEU A 10 -5.26 16.06 8.61
C LEU A 10 -5.36 16.46 10.11
N GLY A 11 -4.36 17.18 10.63
CA GLY A 11 -4.39 17.68 12.00
C GLY A 11 -5.56 18.59 12.26
N LEU A 12 -5.86 19.51 11.32
CA LEU A 12 -7.00 20.45 11.42
C LEU A 12 -8.34 19.68 11.38
N THR A 13 -8.51 18.73 10.47
CA THR A 13 -9.77 17.95 10.37
C THR A 13 -10.02 17.12 11.62
N VAL A 14 -9.01 16.42 12.16
CA VAL A 14 -9.13 15.62 13.39
C VAL A 14 -9.44 16.54 14.58
N SER A 15 -8.76 17.69 14.69
CA SER A 15 -9.02 18.67 15.75
C SER A 15 -10.43 19.23 15.68
N LEU A 16 -10.91 19.59 14.47
CA LEU A 16 -12.29 20.10 14.28
C LEU A 16 -13.35 19.04 14.62
N MET A 17 -13.15 17.81 14.22
CA MET A 17 -14.06 16.71 14.59
C MET A 17 -14.09 16.48 16.10
N GLY A 18 -12.92 16.44 16.74
CA GLY A 18 -12.81 16.30 18.19
C GLY A 18 -13.46 17.48 18.93
N ALA A 19 -13.22 18.71 18.46
CA ALA A 19 -13.84 19.90 19.00
C ALA A 19 -15.38 19.87 18.86
N GLY A 20 -15.88 19.52 17.69
CA GLY A 20 -17.32 19.39 17.44
C GLY A 20 -17.98 18.35 18.35
N LEU A 21 -17.33 17.21 18.56
CA LEU A 21 -17.84 16.17 19.47
C LEU A 21 -17.92 16.65 20.91
N VAL A 22 -16.89 17.33 21.40
CA VAL A 22 -16.85 17.85 22.78
C VAL A 22 -17.91 18.92 23.01
N VAL A 23 -18.07 19.85 22.06
CA VAL A 23 -19.12 20.88 22.13
C VAL A 23 -20.52 20.24 22.11
N LEU A 24 -20.73 19.24 21.25
CA LEU A 24 -21.98 18.50 21.18
C LEU A 24 -22.31 17.80 22.51
N LEU A 25 -21.32 17.10 23.09
CA LEU A 25 -21.51 16.40 24.38
C LEU A 25 -21.80 17.40 25.52
N ALA A 26 -21.09 18.51 25.59
CA ALA A 26 -21.34 19.56 26.59
C ALA A 26 -22.75 20.14 26.45
N THR A 27 -23.19 20.37 25.22
CA THR A 27 -24.54 20.87 24.95
C THR A 27 -25.61 19.86 25.33
N LEU A 28 -25.43 18.58 24.95
CA LEU A 28 -26.35 17.51 25.32
C LEU A 28 -26.42 17.33 26.85
N ALA A 29 -25.30 17.39 27.54
CA ALA A 29 -25.26 17.28 28.99
C ALA A 29 -25.99 18.45 29.66
N TYR A 30 -25.84 19.68 29.14
CA TYR A 30 -26.58 20.84 29.63
C TYR A 30 -28.09 20.67 29.45
N LEU A 31 -28.53 20.25 28.25
CA LEU A 31 -29.96 20.00 27.96
C LEU A 31 -30.54 18.88 28.83
N ALA A 32 -29.81 17.79 29.02
CA ALA A 32 -30.20 16.67 29.86
C ALA A 32 -30.34 17.12 31.32
N LEU A 33 -29.38 17.89 31.84
CA LEU A 33 -29.41 18.43 33.20
C LEU A 33 -30.64 19.34 33.40
N THR A 34 -30.87 20.25 32.47
CA THR A 34 -31.99 21.18 32.50
C THR A 34 -33.32 20.42 32.51
N HIS A 35 -33.46 19.40 31.67
CA HIS A 35 -34.67 18.58 31.59
C HIS A 35 -34.89 17.77 32.86
N GLU A 36 -33.82 17.18 33.42
CA GLU A 36 -33.96 16.38 34.66
C GLU A 36 -34.31 17.23 35.88
N LEU A 37 -33.71 18.42 36.01
CA LEU A 37 -34.06 19.38 37.08
C LEU A 37 -35.51 19.81 36.95
N GLU A 38 -36.03 20.07 35.76
CA GLU A 38 -37.45 20.41 35.57
C GLU A 38 -38.37 19.28 35.94
N ASN A 39 -38.04 18.02 35.56
CA ASN A 39 -38.80 16.82 35.92
C ASN A 39 -38.80 16.60 37.44
N LEU A 40 -37.67 16.77 38.11
CA LEU A 40 -37.56 16.66 39.57
C LEU A 40 -38.40 17.74 40.27
N ALA A 41 -38.35 18.99 39.80
CA ALA A 41 -39.13 20.08 40.33
C ALA A 41 -40.67 19.79 40.22
N ARG A 42 -41.13 19.33 39.05
CA ARG A 42 -42.52 18.97 38.82
C ARG A 42 -42.97 17.81 39.71
N LYS A 43 -42.21 16.72 39.80
CA LYS A 43 -42.48 15.59 40.67
C LYS A 43 -42.51 16.00 42.15
N GLY A 44 -41.61 16.88 42.58
CA GLY A 44 -41.61 17.41 43.92
C GLY A 44 -42.89 18.16 44.25
N LEU A 45 -43.33 19.04 43.34
CA LEU A 45 -44.58 19.78 43.48
C LEU A 45 -45.81 18.87 43.51
N GLU A 46 -45.86 17.83 42.60
CA GLU A 46 -46.98 16.86 42.58
C GLU A 46 -47.09 16.11 43.89
N SER A 47 -45.99 15.54 44.38
CA SER A 47 -45.95 14.76 45.61
C SER A 47 -46.40 15.61 46.85
N LYS A 48 -45.92 16.84 46.92
CA LYS A 48 -46.31 17.78 47.98
C LYS A 48 -47.77 18.22 47.85
N MET A 49 -48.24 18.44 46.64
CA MET A 49 -49.64 18.82 46.38
C MET A 49 -50.61 17.69 46.80
N GLU A 50 -50.25 16.42 46.53
CA GLU A 50 -51.03 15.26 47.02
C GLU A 50 -51.05 15.17 48.54
N GLN A 51 -49.92 15.44 49.23
CA GLN A 51 -49.86 15.48 50.68
C GLN A 51 -50.77 16.56 51.27
N ILE A 52 -50.74 17.78 50.64
CA ILE A 52 -51.62 18.87 51.06
C ILE A 52 -53.09 18.53 50.83
N GLN A 53 -53.41 17.94 49.67
CA GLN A 53 -54.76 17.48 49.37
C GLN A 53 -55.29 16.47 50.39
N HIS A 54 -54.47 15.51 50.76
CA HIS A 54 -54.82 14.50 51.78
C HIS A 54 -55.05 15.18 53.15
N SER A 55 -54.24 16.10 53.56
CA SER A 55 -54.34 16.83 54.82
C SER A 55 -55.55 17.71 54.85
N LEU A 56 -55.93 18.39 53.75
CA LEU A 56 -57.13 19.21 53.64
C LEU A 56 -58.46 18.36 53.72
N ALA A 57 -58.40 17.12 53.18
CA ALA A 57 -59.52 16.21 53.18
C ALA A 57 -59.79 15.63 54.55
N LEU A 58 -58.83 15.49 55.47
CA LEU A 58 -58.88 14.83 56.76
C LEU A 58 -59.52 15.66 57.89
N GLY A 59 -60.14 16.84 57.59
CA GLY A 59 -60.92 17.50 58.59
C GLY A 59 -60.61 18.98 58.88
N LEU A 60 -59.94 19.64 57.92
CA LEU A 60 -59.72 21.10 58.02
C LEU A 60 -60.92 21.84 57.41
N ASP A 61 -61.48 22.75 58.17
CA ASP A 61 -62.49 23.73 57.81
C ASP A 61 -61.81 25.11 57.55
N THR A 62 -62.47 25.98 56.79
CA THR A 62 -61.90 27.35 56.47
C THR A 62 -61.49 28.08 57.71
N ARG A 63 -62.27 27.97 58.84
CA ARG A 63 -61.91 28.53 60.15
C ARG A 63 -60.77 27.83 60.83
N ALA A 64 -60.60 26.51 60.60
CA ALA A 64 -59.55 25.72 61.18
C ALA A 64 -58.22 26.00 60.50
N ILE A 65 -58.19 26.27 59.18
CA ILE A 65 -57.02 26.67 58.42
C ILE A 65 -56.44 28.00 58.97
N GLN A 66 -57.32 28.99 59.30
CA GLN A 66 -56.92 30.23 59.89
C GLN A 66 -56.50 30.13 61.35
N ALA A 67 -57.16 29.21 62.13
CA ALA A 67 -56.91 29.06 63.54
C ALA A 67 -55.72 28.17 63.88
N ARG A 68 -55.40 27.18 63.03
CA ARG A 68 -54.33 26.20 63.23
C ARG A 68 -53.47 26.02 61.99
N PRO A 69 -52.69 27.05 61.61
CA PRO A 69 -51.89 26.97 60.43
C PRO A 69 -50.73 25.97 60.55
N HIS A 70 -50.35 25.56 61.78
CA HIS A 70 -49.16 24.72 62.04
C HIS A 70 -49.19 23.37 61.32
N SER A 71 -50.36 22.72 61.18
CA SER A 71 -50.47 21.39 60.55
C SER A 71 -50.17 21.42 59.04
N LEU A 72 -50.40 22.55 58.36
CA LEU A 72 -50.04 22.75 56.95
C LEU A 72 -48.68 23.40 56.82
N MET A 73 -48.25 24.20 57.84
CA MET A 73 -46.92 24.75 57.91
C MET A 73 -45.88 23.64 58.03
N ASP A 74 -46.10 22.57 58.81
CA ASP A 74 -45.16 21.47 58.94
C ASP A 74 -44.93 20.71 57.65
N LEU A 75 -45.84 20.68 56.69
CA LEU A 75 -45.68 20.08 55.37
C LEU A 75 -44.74 20.87 54.46
N VAL A 76 -44.59 22.17 54.74
CA VAL A 76 -43.80 23.12 53.95
C VAL A 76 -42.56 23.61 54.73
N MET A 77 -42.70 23.78 56.05
CA MET A 77 -41.59 24.10 56.95
C MET A 77 -40.62 22.92 57.07
N GLY A 78 -39.40 23.09 56.70
CA GLY A 78 -38.35 22.08 56.60
C GLY A 78 -37.81 21.91 55.19
N HIS A 79 -38.40 22.59 54.25
CA HIS A 79 -37.89 22.75 52.89
C HIS A 79 -37.97 24.25 52.57
N ASP A 80 -36.85 24.97 52.69
CA ASP A 80 -36.77 26.42 52.58
C ASP A 80 -37.16 26.96 51.20
N ASN A 81 -37.39 26.11 50.23
CA ASN A 81 -37.64 26.46 48.83
C ASN A 81 -39.12 26.37 48.42
N PHE A 82 -40.05 25.95 49.33
CA PHE A 82 -41.46 25.85 49.03
C PHE A 82 -42.30 26.99 49.66
N TYR A 83 -43.23 27.54 48.90
CA TYR A 83 -44.19 28.56 49.31
C TYR A 83 -45.62 28.02 49.09
N LEU A 84 -46.45 28.04 50.10
CA LEU A 84 -47.82 27.58 50.03
C LEU A 84 -48.76 28.79 50.21
N THR A 85 -49.66 28.99 49.24
CA THR A 85 -50.74 29.97 49.33
C THR A 85 -52.10 29.25 49.11
N ILE A 86 -53.00 29.42 50.00
CA ILE A 86 -54.37 28.90 49.90
C ILE A 86 -55.33 30.06 49.78
N VAL A 87 -56.13 30.05 48.72
CA VAL A 87 -57.08 31.14 48.40
C VAL A 87 -58.51 30.56 48.35
N GLY A 88 -59.44 31.21 49.00
CA GLY A 88 -60.87 30.88 48.93
C GLY A 88 -61.46 31.17 47.55
N THR A 89 -62.45 30.34 47.09
CA THR A 89 -63.15 30.58 45.82
C THR A 89 -64.48 31.37 46.00
N ALA A 90 -64.68 32.04 47.12
CA ALA A 90 -65.81 32.97 47.36
C ALA A 90 -65.50 34.36 46.69
N PRO A 91 -66.49 35.24 46.46
CA PRO A 91 -66.35 36.39 45.55
C PRO A 91 -65.21 37.37 45.80
N ASP A 92 -64.43 37.22 46.85
CA ASP A 92 -63.31 38.13 47.21
C ASP A 92 -61.90 37.48 47.07
N ASP A 93 -61.76 36.29 46.57
CA ASP A 93 -60.46 35.58 46.46
C ASP A 93 -59.56 35.81 47.69
N ALA A 94 -60.14 35.76 48.91
CA ALA A 94 -59.41 36.07 50.15
C ALA A 94 -58.32 35.00 50.41
N VAL A 95 -57.09 35.44 50.66
CA VAL A 95 -55.96 34.58 51.06
C VAL A 95 -56.27 34.06 52.46
N LEU A 96 -56.50 32.74 52.55
CA LEU A 96 -56.78 32.03 53.78
C LEU A 96 -55.50 31.67 54.57
N LEU A 97 -54.46 31.30 53.85
CA LEU A 97 -53.15 30.97 54.42
C LEU A 97 -52.04 31.32 53.44
N SER A 98 -50.97 31.85 53.91
CA SER A 98 -49.73 32.03 53.20
C SER A 98 -48.54 31.62 54.06
N VAL A 99 -47.73 30.65 53.60
CA VAL A 99 -46.60 30.11 54.32
C VAL A 99 -45.36 30.28 53.45
N GLY A 100 -44.30 30.79 54.04
CA GLY A 100 -43.02 31.10 53.37
C GLY A 100 -42.86 32.59 53.06
N ALA A 101 -41.71 33.03 52.61
CA ALA A 101 -41.49 34.40 52.21
C ALA A 101 -42.37 34.72 50.99
N LYS A 102 -43.07 35.87 51.01
CA LYS A 102 -44.06 36.23 49.98
C LYS A 102 -43.39 36.45 48.62
N PRO A 103 -43.43 35.52 47.68
CA PRO A 103 -43.31 35.87 46.29
C PRO A 103 -44.59 36.68 45.92
N GLN A 104 -44.45 37.63 45.01
CA GLN A 104 -45.63 38.18 44.36
C GLN A 104 -46.27 37.08 43.56
N VAL A 105 -47.39 36.54 44.09
CA VAL A 105 -48.09 35.41 43.45
C VAL A 105 -48.63 35.91 42.11
N PRO A 106 -48.36 35.18 41.00
CA PRO A 106 -48.92 35.53 39.71
C PRO A 106 -50.44 35.56 39.79
N LEU A 107 -51.08 36.39 38.97
CA LEU A 107 -52.51 36.51 38.94
C LEU A 107 -53.15 35.15 38.69
N LEU A 108 -54.14 34.79 39.45
CA LEU A 108 -54.85 33.47 39.38
C LEU A 108 -55.41 33.18 37.97
N THR A 109 -55.60 34.22 37.16
CA THR A 109 -56.03 34.16 35.76
C THR A 109 -54.99 33.51 34.81
N ASP A 110 -53.73 33.46 35.21
CA ASP A 110 -52.62 32.93 34.37
C ASP A 110 -52.58 31.38 34.36
N PHE A 111 -53.33 30.73 35.29
CA PHE A 111 -53.46 29.29 35.33
C PHE A 111 -54.60 28.78 34.43
N SER A 112 -54.33 27.82 33.58
CA SER A 112 -55.34 27.20 32.71
C SER A 112 -56.46 26.56 33.53
N PRO A 113 -57.73 26.93 33.34
CA PRO A 113 -58.85 26.45 34.19
C PRO A 113 -59.26 25.00 33.90
N ARG A 114 -58.64 24.32 32.90
CA ARG A 114 -59.08 23.01 32.41
C ARG A 114 -58.31 21.80 32.94
N GLN A 115 -57.23 22.02 33.69
CA GLN A 115 -56.42 20.94 34.24
C GLN A 115 -56.56 20.87 35.74
N ASN A 116 -56.65 19.63 36.30
CA ASN A 116 -56.67 19.38 37.75
C ASN A 116 -55.42 19.94 38.45
N LEU A 117 -54.29 19.99 37.71
CA LEU A 117 -53.04 20.59 38.17
C LEU A 117 -52.46 21.44 37.04
N GLY A 118 -52.38 22.74 37.23
CA GLY A 118 -51.78 23.68 36.28
C GLY A 118 -50.38 24.11 36.76
N TYR A 119 -49.42 24.16 35.84
CA TYR A 119 -48.07 24.62 36.13
C TYR A 119 -47.82 25.97 35.46
N LEU A 120 -47.09 26.87 36.15
CA LEU A 120 -46.65 28.14 35.64
C LEU A 120 -45.21 28.39 36.06
N ASN A 121 -44.36 28.67 35.09
CA ASN A 121 -43.01 29.22 35.33
C ASN A 121 -43.07 30.74 35.28
N TRP A 122 -42.50 31.39 36.24
CA TRP A 122 -42.43 32.85 36.33
C TRP A 122 -41.19 33.28 37.12
N ASP A 123 -40.82 34.54 36.99
CA ASP A 123 -39.68 35.10 37.70
C ASP A 123 -40.18 35.99 38.85
N ASP A 124 -39.60 35.81 40.04
CA ASP A 124 -39.93 36.65 41.19
C ASP A 124 -39.34 38.07 41.04
N SER A 125 -39.67 38.96 42.01
CA SER A 125 -39.16 40.34 42.05
C SER A 125 -37.59 40.45 42.13
N ASN A 126 -36.93 39.34 42.50
CA ASN A 126 -35.48 39.25 42.61
C ASN A 126 -34.85 38.60 41.36
N GLY A 127 -35.65 38.22 40.37
CA GLY A 127 -35.20 37.56 39.15
C GLY A 127 -34.96 36.04 39.32
N ASN A 128 -35.44 35.42 40.40
CA ASN A 128 -35.33 33.99 40.61
C ASN A 128 -36.47 33.31 39.87
N GLN A 129 -36.14 32.17 39.20
CA GLN A 129 -37.19 31.36 38.57
C GLN A 129 -37.98 30.56 39.62
N VAL A 130 -39.28 30.66 39.54
CA VAL A 130 -40.23 29.98 40.43
C VAL A 130 -41.15 29.12 39.57
N LEU A 131 -41.26 27.83 39.92
CA LEU A 131 -42.24 26.94 39.33
C LEU A 131 -43.41 26.81 40.30
N SER A 132 -44.60 27.23 39.88
CA SER A 132 -45.83 27.14 40.67
C SER A 132 -46.78 26.08 40.11
N ALA A 133 -47.37 25.33 40.99
CA ALA A 133 -48.47 24.40 40.69
C ALA A 133 -49.76 24.93 41.37
N SER A 134 -50.85 24.92 40.62
CA SER A 134 -52.20 25.32 41.13
C SER A 134 -53.18 24.17 41.00
N SER A 135 -53.91 23.90 42.07
CA SER A 135 -54.97 22.90 42.07
C SER A 135 -56.18 23.38 42.84
N LEU A 136 -57.37 23.01 42.37
CA LEU A 136 -58.62 23.25 43.02
C LEU A 136 -59.00 22.07 43.94
N MET A 137 -59.05 22.27 45.24
CA MET A 137 -59.25 21.24 46.25
C MET A 137 -60.55 21.48 47.00
N ARG A 138 -61.12 20.39 47.52
CA ARG A 138 -62.33 20.44 48.42
C ARG A 138 -61.89 20.26 49.86
N LEU A 139 -62.39 21.13 50.73
CA LEU A 139 -62.26 20.99 52.18
C LEU A 139 -63.23 19.95 52.71
N ALA A 140 -63.02 19.46 53.91
CA ALA A 140 -63.95 18.57 54.61
C ALA A 140 -65.37 19.20 54.80
N SER A 141 -65.48 20.53 54.83
CA SER A 141 -66.75 21.30 54.86
C SER A 141 -67.49 21.29 53.52
N GLY A 142 -66.89 20.78 52.40
CA GLY A 142 -67.45 20.83 51.05
C GLY A 142 -67.15 22.12 50.29
N GLU A 143 -66.55 23.10 50.92
CA GLU A 143 -66.09 24.35 50.30
C GLU A 143 -64.89 24.07 49.37
N ARG A 144 -64.77 24.83 48.29
CA ARG A 144 -63.65 24.74 47.36
C ARG A 144 -62.57 25.82 47.67
N VAL A 145 -61.35 25.38 47.71
CA VAL A 145 -60.20 26.31 47.84
C VAL A 145 -59.19 26.07 46.71
N ARG A 146 -58.54 27.11 46.31
CA ARG A 146 -57.41 26.98 45.36
C ARG A 146 -56.11 26.96 46.15
N VAL A 147 -55.37 25.93 45.96
CA VAL A 147 -54.03 25.73 46.55
C VAL A 147 -52.98 26.06 45.50
N LEU A 148 -52.08 27.01 45.79
CA LEU A 148 -50.92 27.33 45.05
C LEU A 148 -49.70 26.86 45.83
N LEU A 149 -48.93 26.00 45.24
CA LEU A 149 -47.62 25.59 45.77
C LEU A 149 -46.54 26.06 44.80
N SER A 150 -45.62 26.87 45.27
CA SER A 150 -44.52 27.39 44.49
C SER A 150 -43.20 26.85 44.99
N LEU A 151 -42.31 26.53 44.07
CA LEU A 151 -40.96 26.06 44.32
C LEU A 151 -39.96 27.06 43.78
N ASP A 152 -39.14 27.60 44.65
CA ASP A 152 -37.99 28.43 44.24
C ASP A 152 -36.89 27.51 43.60
N ARG A 153 -36.45 27.91 42.44
CA ARG A 153 -35.45 27.21 41.67
C ARG A 153 -34.05 27.80 41.73
N MET A 154 -33.77 28.58 42.80
CA MET A 154 -32.46 29.23 42.98
C MET A 154 -31.33 28.24 43.00
N ASP A 155 -31.50 27.08 43.66
CA ASP A 155 -30.50 26.02 43.71
C ASP A 155 -30.29 25.38 42.32
N ASP A 156 -31.34 25.17 41.53
CA ASP A 156 -31.25 24.67 40.16
C ASP A 156 -30.48 25.63 39.28
N GLN A 157 -30.75 26.97 39.41
CA GLN A 157 -30.03 27.98 38.67
C GLN A 157 -28.55 28.07 39.11
N ALA A 158 -28.27 27.92 40.40
CA ALA A 158 -26.92 27.85 40.92
C ALA A 158 -26.14 26.64 40.30
N LEU A 159 -26.77 25.47 40.24
CA LEU A 159 -26.19 24.29 39.62
C LEU A 159 -25.93 24.50 38.13
N LEU A 160 -26.92 25.02 37.38
CA LEU A 160 -26.77 25.31 35.96
C LEU A 160 -25.67 26.33 35.69
N SER A 161 -25.61 27.39 36.50
CA SER A 161 -24.57 28.44 36.40
C SER A 161 -23.19 27.91 36.73
N ALA A 162 -23.07 27.02 37.73
CA ALA A 162 -21.81 26.34 38.08
C ALA A 162 -21.37 25.40 36.95
N TYR A 163 -22.31 24.66 36.35
CA TYR A 163 -22.01 23.83 35.17
C TYR A 163 -21.51 24.67 33.99
N LEU A 164 -22.20 25.76 33.64
CA LEU A 164 -21.79 26.66 32.56
C LEU A 164 -20.40 27.26 32.84
N ARG A 165 -20.13 27.73 34.07
CA ARG A 165 -18.84 28.32 34.45
C ARG A 165 -17.71 27.27 34.33
N SER A 166 -17.95 26.04 34.83
CA SER A 166 -16.97 24.98 34.73
C SER A 166 -16.71 24.57 33.28
N THR A 167 -17.75 24.50 32.44
CA THR A 167 -17.66 24.22 31.03
C THR A 167 -16.88 25.28 30.27
N VAL A 168 -17.14 26.55 30.52
CA VAL A 168 -16.43 27.70 29.90
C VAL A 168 -14.92 27.66 30.22
N ILE A 169 -14.53 27.17 31.40
CA ILE A 169 -13.13 27.05 31.79
C ILE A 169 -12.51 25.77 31.18
N ALA A 170 -13.22 24.63 31.27
CA ALA A 170 -12.70 23.33 30.87
C ALA A 170 -12.63 23.16 29.34
N LEU A 171 -13.61 23.72 28.61
CA LEU A 171 -13.72 23.56 27.16
C LEU A 171 -12.47 24.02 26.38
N PRO A 172 -11.96 25.27 26.59
CA PRO A 172 -10.77 25.71 25.86
C PRO A 172 -9.52 24.90 26.19
N LEU A 173 -9.37 24.46 27.46
CA LEU A 173 -8.26 23.60 27.85
C LEU A 173 -8.34 22.25 27.14
N LEU A 174 -9.51 21.64 27.07
CA LEU A 174 -9.73 20.37 26.41
C LEU A 174 -9.51 20.49 24.88
N LEU A 175 -9.99 21.57 24.27
CA LEU A 175 -9.75 21.85 22.84
C LEU A 175 -8.26 22.05 22.53
N LEU A 176 -7.52 22.71 23.43
CA LEU A 176 -6.07 22.85 23.29
C LEU A 176 -5.38 21.48 23.35
N LEU A 177 -5.74 20.62 24.30
CA LEU A 177 -5.20 19.27 24.43
C LEU A 177 -5.49 18.41 23.19
N ILE A 178 -6.71 18.48 22.67
CA ILE A 178 -7.10 17.78 21.43
C ILE A 178 -6.25 18.30 20.26
N GLY A 179 -6.07 19.60 20.13
CA GLY A 179 -5.26 20.20 19.08
C GLY A 179 -3.79 19.76 19.12
N ILE A 180 -3.17 19.81 20.30
CA ILE A 180 -1.77 19.36 20.51
C ILE A 180 -1.64 17.87 20.25
N GLY A 181 -2.55 17.04 20.80
CA GLY A 181 -2.55 15.59 20.61
C GLY A 181 -2.71 15.20 19.14
N ALA A 182 -3.67 15.79 18.44
CA ALA A 182 -3.88 15.56 17.01
C ALA A 182 -2.65 15.96 16.19
N TRP A 183 -2.07 17.11 16.46
CA TRP A 183 -0.86 17.57 15.79
C TRP A 183 0.31 16.61 16.02
N TRP A 184 0.54 16.17 17.26
CA TRP A 184 1.61 15.25 17.61
C TRP A 184 1.46 13.87 16.92
N VAL A 185 0.24 13.29 16.96
CA VAL A 185 -0.05 12.00 16.33
C VAL A 185 0.17 12.07 14.82
N VAL A 186 -0.34 13.12 14.16
CA VAL A 186 -0.20 13.30 12.71
C VAL A 186 1.27 13.51 12.31
N GLN A 187 2.02 14.33 13.04
CA GLN A 187 3.44 14.56 12.78
C GLN A 187 4.25 13.27 12.91
N ARG A 188 4.01 12.50 13.96
CA ARG A 188 4.72 11.24 14.20
C ARG A 188 4.34 10.17 13.18
N GLY A 189 3.07 10.09 12.79
CA GLY A 189 2.58 9.13 11.79
C GLY A 189 3.08 9.41 10.38
N LEU A 190 3.29 10.69 10.02
CA LEU A 190 3.74 11.07 8.67
C LEU A 190 5.27 11.28 8.56
N ALA A 191 6.02 11.22 9.66
CA ALA A 191 7.48 11.36 9.64
C ALA A 191 8.18 10.38 8.68
N PRO A 192 7.80 9.08 8.59
CA PRO A 192 8.40 8.14 7.65
C PRO A 192 8.25 8.53 6.18
N LEU A 193 7.15 9.16 5.79
CA LEU A 193 6.93 9.63 4.41
C LEU A 193 7.95 10.70 3.99
N GLN A 194 8.38 11.55 4.92
CA GLN A 194 9.43 12.52 4.66
C GLN A 194 10.79 11.84 4.45
N GLN A 195 11.05 10.73 5.16
CA GLN A 195 12.27 9.93 4.93
C GLN A 195 12.22 9.27 3.56
N PHE A 196 11.06 8.72 3.13
CA PHE A 196 10.90 8.15 1.78
C PHE A 196 11.18 9.17 0.69
N SER A 197 10.64 10.39 0.83
CA SER A 197 10.92 11.49 -0.10
C SER A 197 12.41 11.86 -0.16
N ARG A 198 13.11 11.86 0.99
CA ARG A 198 14.55 12.14 1.04
C ARG A 198 15.39 11.03 0.40
N VAL A 199 15.04 9.78 0.61
CA VAL A 199 15.73 8.65 -0.05
C VAL A 199 15.48 8.70 -1.54
N ALA A 200 14.23 8.86 -1.97
CA ALA A 200 13.89 8.99 -3.39
C ALA A 200 14.62 10.15 -4.08
N ALA A 201 14.83 11.26 -3.39
CA ALA A 201 15.60 12.40 -3.92
C ALA A 201 17.12 12.15 -4.02
N LYS A 202 17.66 11.18 -3.26
CA LYS A 202 19.08 10.80 -3.30
C LYS A 202 19.37 9.70 -4.33
N VAL A 203 18.35 8.95 -4.72
CA VAL A 203 18.48 7.92 -5.75
C VAL A 203 18.81 8.57 -7.09
N THR A 204 19.95 8.24 -7.64
CA THR A 204 20.40 8.66 -8.96
C THR A 204 20.78 7.42 -9.79
N THR A 205 20.93 7.57 -11.09
CA THR A 205 21.41 6.48 -11.96
C THR A 205 22.84 6.01 -11.61
N GLN A 206 23.59 6.82 -10.85
CA GLN A 206 24.95 6.50 -10.40
C GLN A 206 24.99 5.88 -9.00
N ASP A 207 23.93 6.06 -8.21
CA ASP A 207 23.85 5.51 -6.85
C ASP A 207 22.41 5.01 -6.58
N LEU A 208 22.24 3.74 -6.82
CA LEU A 208 21.02 2.97 -6.57
C LEU A 208 21.12 2.11 -5.30
N THR A 209 22.16 2.28 -4.49
CA THR A 209 22.43 1.43 -3.31
C THR A 209 21.56 1.80 -2.12
N HIS A 210 21.01 3.02 -2.12
CA HIS A 210 20.14 3.50 -1.04
C HIS A 210 18.90 2.62 -0.89
N ARG A 211 18.58 2.25 0.37
CA ARG A 211 17.37 1.46 0.71
C ARG A 211 16.59 2.17 1.79
N LEU A 212 15.28 1.97 1.76
CA LEU A 212 14.38 2.40 2.82
C LEU A 212 14.48 1.45 3.99
N ALA A 213 14.64 1.99 5.21
CA ALA A 213 14.54 1.19 6.42
C ALA A 213 13.09 0.72 6.59
N VAL A 214 12.90 -0.57 6.84
CA VAL A 214 11.57 -1.19 7.00
C VAL A 214 11.21 -1.36 8.47
N ASP A 215 12.21 -1.27 9.36
CA ASP A 215 12.04 -1.49 10.79
C ASP A 215 11.18 -0.37 11.43
N ASN A 216 10.26 -0.77 12.32
CA ASN A 216 9.40 0.12 13.10
C ASN A 216 8.42 1.00 12.27
N LEU A 217 8.06 0.58 11.05
CA LEU A 217 7.04 1.23 10.25
C LEU A 217 5.65 0.62 10.51
N PRO A 218 4.56 1.42 10.41
CA PRO A 218 3.23 0.87 10.24
C PRO A 218 3.18 -0.11 9.06
N LYS A 219 2.32 -1.13 9.14
CA LYS A 219 2.24 -2.22 8.15
C LYS A 219 2.14 -1.70 6.72
N GLU A 220 1.27 -0.72 6.48
CA GLU A 220 1.02 -0.15 5.15
C GLU A 220 2.26 0.57 4.58
N LEU A 221 3.02 1.24 5.43
CA LEU A 221 4.26 1.90 5.05
C LEU A 221 5.41 0.91 4.89
N GLY A 222 5.40 -0.18 5.65
CA GLY A 222 6.35 -1.29 5.52
C GLY A 222 6.21 -1.99 4.17
N GLU A 223 4.98 -2.31 3.75
CA GLU A 223 4.69 -2.90 2.44
C GLU A 223 5.12 -1.96 1.29
N LEU A 224 4.87 -0.66 1.41
CA LEU A 224 5.31 0.33 0.43
C LEU A 224 6.84 0.42 0.36
N ALA A 225 7.53 0.43 1.51
CA ALA A 225 9.00 0.46 1.57
C ALA A 225 9.63 -0.78 0.93
N GLN A 226 9.06 -1.97 1.17
CA GLN A 226 9.50 -3.20 0.52
C GLN A 226 9.30 -3.16 -1.00
N GLY A 227 8.14 -2.69 -1.47
CA GLY A 227 7.87 -2.51 -2.90
C GLY A 227 8.87 -1.57 -3.58
N ILE A 228 9.18 -0.43 -2.95
CA ILE A 228 10.19 0.51 -3.45
C ILE A 228 11.59 -0.12 -3.43
N ASN A 229 11.98 -0.80 -2.35
CA ASN A 229 13.28 -1.48 -2.28
C ASN A 229 13.44 -2.56 -3.36
N PHE A 230 12.38 -3.32 -3.63
CA PHE A 230 12.36 -4.30 -4.72
C PHE A 230 12.52 -3.64 -6.10
N MET A 231 11.84 -2.53 -6.33
CA MET A 231 12.01 -1.74 -7.57
C MET A 231 13.45 -1.22 -7.72
N LEU A 232 14.03 -0.67 -6.65
CA LEU A 232 15.41 -0.19 -6.64
C LEU A 232 16.41 -1.32 -6.91
N GLN A 233 16.19 -2.51 -6.33
CA GLN A 233 17.02 -3.68 -6.59
C GLN A 233 16.99 -4.11 -8.07
N ARG A 234 15.81 -4.09 -8.69
CA ARG A 234 15.68 -4.41 -10.12
C ARG A 234 16.35 -3.38 -11.00
N LEU A 235 16.24 -2.10 -10.66
CA LEU A 235 16.91 -1.01 -11.39
C LEU A 235 18.43 -1.13 -11.26
N ASP A 236 18.95 -1.36 -10.05
CA ASP A 236 20.38 -1.54 -9.78
C ASP A 236 20.94 -2.70 -10.59
N GLY A 237 20.29 -3.86 -10.55
CA GLY A 237 20.66 -5.02 -11.35
C GLY A 237 20.65 -4.74 -12.86
N GLY A 238 19.66 -3.99 -13.35
CA GLY A 238 19.59 -3.58 -14.77
C GLY A 238 20.72 -2.63 -15.18
N VAL A 239 21.05 -1.66 -14.33
CA VAL A 239 22.17 -0.72 -14.59
C VAL A 239 23.52 -1.43 -14.55
N GLN A 240 23.73 -2.32 -13.58
CA GLN A 240 24.94 -3.14 -13.50
C GLN A 240 25.12 -4.03 -14.73
N GLN A 241 24.03 -4.69 -15.18
CA GLN A 241 24.07 -5.49 -16.42
C GLN A 241 24.39 -4.65 -17.65
N LEU A 242 23.85 -3.43 -17.75
CA LEU A 242 24.13 -2.52 -18.86
C LEU A 242 25.60 -2.02 -18.83
N SER A 243 26.11 -1.71 -17.64
CA SER A 243 27.52 -1.29 -17.47
C SER A 243 28.46 -2.43 -17.87
N GLN A 244 28.25 -3.62 -17.35
CA GLN A 244 29.03 -4.81 -17.70
C GLN A 244 28.99 -5.09 -19.21
N PHE A 245 27.80 -4.99 -19.82
CA PHE A 245 27.63 -5.15 -21.26
C PHE A 245 28.48 -4.14 -22.06
N SER A 246 28.49 -2.87 -21.63
CA SER A 246 29.24 -1.79 -22.28
C SER A 246 30.76 -1.98 -22.15
N ASP A 247 31.22 -2.41 -20.97
CA ASP A 247 32.62 -2.68 -20.69
C ASP A 247 33.12 -3.88 -21.50
N ASP A 248 32.35 -4.98 -21.51
CA ASP A 248 32.65 -6.18 -22.29
C ASP A 248 32.77 -5.85 -23.78
N LEU A 249 31.81 -5.06 -24.33
CA LEU A 249 31.80 -4.63 -25.71
C LEU A 249 33.04 -3.78 -26.05
N ALA A 250 33.37 -2.81 -25.18
CA ALA A 250 34.54 -1.93 -25.39
C ALA A 250 35.85 -2.73 -25.41
N HIS A 251 36.01 -3.70 -24.54
CA HIS A 251 37.18 -4.56 -24.47
C HIS A 251 37.32 -5.45 -25.72
N GLU A 252 36.23 -6.10 -26.15
CA GLU A 252 36.27 -7.01 -27.29
C GLU A 252 36.38 -6.31 -28.65
N LEU A 253 35.96 -5.06 -28.75
CA LEU A 253 36.17 -4.25 -29.98
C LEU A 253 37.56 -3.62 -30.04
N ARG A 254 38.14 -3.23 -28.89
CA ARG A 254 39.43 -2.52 -28.86
C ARG A 254 40.59 -3.38 -29.44
N ALA A 255 40.65 -4.65 -29.06
CA ALA A 255 41.75 -5.52 -29.45
C ALA A 255 41.81 -5.76 -30.98
N PRO A 256 40.73 -6.17 -31.68
CA PRO A 256 40.77 -6.35 -33.13
C PRO A 256 40.98 -5.03 -33.88
N LEU A 257 40.39 -3.92 -33.39
CA LEU A 257 40.57 -2.61 -34.00
C LEU A 257 42.06 -2.14 -33.93
N THR A 258 42.69 -2.32 -32.76
CA THR A 258 44.11 -2.03 -32.58
C THR A 258 44.98 -2.89 -33.49
N ASN A 259 44.66 -4.16 -33.66
CA ASN A 259 45.38 -5.09 -34.54
C ASN A 259 45.22 -4.68 -36.02
N LEU A 260 44.01 -4.34 -36.46
CA LEU A 260 43.75 -3.82 -37.81
C LEU A 260 44.55 -2.54 -38.10
N MET A 261 44.49 -1.58 -37.18
CA MET A 261 45.27 -0.31 -37.32
C MET A 261 46.76 -0.58 -37.36
N GLY A 262 47.28 -1.43 -36.48
CA GLY A 262 48.69 -1.80 -36.45
C GLY A 262 49.16 -2.48 -37.75
N LYS A 263 48.39 -3.45 -38.25
CA LYS A 263 48.69 -4.09 -39.54
C LYS A 263 48.69 -3.09 -40.69
N ALA A 264 47.68 -2.21 -40.75
CA ALA A 264 47.64 -1.17 -41.80
C ALA A 264 48.83 -0.20 -41.71
N GLN A 265 49.15 0.31 -40.51
CA GLN A 265 50.29 1.22 -40.29
C GLN A 265 51.64 0.57 -40.67
N VAL A 266 51.87 -0.68 -40.24
CA VAL A 266 53.10 -1.42 -40.59
C VAL A 266 53.17 -1.68 -42.09
N THR A 267 52.05 -1.95 -42.76
CA THR A 267 52.02 -2.20 -44.19
C THR A 267 52.30 -0.92 -44.99
N LEU A 268 51.77 0.21 -44.50
CA LEU A 268 52.00 1.54 -45.18
C LEU A 268 53.32 2.17 -44.84
N SER A 269 54.07 1.70 -43.86
CA SER A 269 55.33 2.31 -43.42
C SER A 269 56.48 2.17 -44.46
N ARG A 270 56.36 1.25 -45.40
CA ARG A 270 57.32 1.03 -46.47
C ARG A 270 56.64 0.42 -47.69
N GLU A 271 57.22 0.60 -48.89
CA GLU A 271 56.74 -0.08 -50.07
C GLU A 271 56.87 -1.60 -49.97
N ARG A 272 55.84 -2.30 -50.47
CA ARG A 272 55.77 -3.75 -50.42
C ARG A 272 55.30 -4.30 -51.76
N PRO A 273 55.53 -5.60 -52.03
CA PRO A 273 54.98 -6.29 -53.20
C PRO A 273 53.43 -6.25 -53.16
N PRO A 274 52.76 -6.20 -54.32
CA PRO A 274 51.30 -6.21 -54.40
C PRO A 274 50.64 -7.38 -53.67
N GLN A 275 51.30 -8.53 -53.62
CA GLN A 275 50.85 -9.72 -52.95
C GLN A 275 50.77 -9.56 -51.44
N GLU A 276 51.68 -8.80 -50.81
CA GLU A 276 51.62 -8.51 -49.38
C GLU A 276 50.48 -7.55 -49.06
N TYR A 277 50.22 -6.52 -49.90
CA TYR A 277 49.06 -5.65 -49.75
C TYR A 277 47.77 -6.42 -49.83
N LYS A 278 47.67 -7.37 -50.82
CA LYS A 278 46.49 -8.24 -50.96
C LYS A 278 46.27 -9.09 -49.72
N ALA A 279 47.27 -9.75 -49.19
CA ALA A 279 47.18 -10.59 -48.03
C ALA A 279 46.75 -9.82 -46.76
N VAL A 280 47.26 -8.56 -46.61
CA VAL A 280 46.83 -7.71 -45.48
C VAL A 280 45.42 -7.26 -45.66
N LEU A 281 44.95 -6.94 -46.87
CA LEU A 281 43.54 -6.56 -47.15
C LEU A 281 42.61 -7.75 -46.90
N GLU A 282 42.96 -8.94 -47.34
CA GLU A 282 42.20 -10.17 -47.08
C GLU A 282 42.07 -10.45 -45.58
N SER A 283 43.18 -10.41 -44.82
CA SER A 283 43.19 -10.57 -43.38
C SER A 283 42.40 -9.43 -42.66
N SER A 284 42.40 -8.22 -43.20
CA SER A 284 41.65 -7.11 -42.66
C SER A 284 40.15 -7.28 -42.89
N THR A 285 39.74 -7.80 -44.04
CA THR A 285 38.37 -8.12 -44.36
C THR A 285 37.82 -9.20 -43.42
N GLU A 286 38.58 -10.28 -43.18
CA GLU A 286 38.18 -11.34 -42.21
C GLU A 286 37.98 -10.78 -40.80
N GLU A 287 38.86 -9.89 -40.35
CA GLU A 287 38.73 -9.28 -39.03
C GLU A 287 37.54 -8.30 -38.94
N MET A 288 37.23 -7.55 -40.02
CA MET A 288 36.01 -6.74 -40.10
C MET A 288 34.74 -7.56 -40.10
N GLU A 289 34.68 -8.68 -40.79
CA GLU A 289 33.56 -9.64 -40.74
C GLU A 289 33.38 -10.21 -39.32
N ARG A 290 34.49 -10.51 -38.63
CA ARG A 290 34.46 -10.94 -37.24
C ARG A 290 33.87 -9.87 -36.33
N LEU A 291 34.30 -8.60 -36.50
CA LEU A 291 33.72 -7.47 -35.75
C LEU A 291 32.22 -7.30 -36.02
N ALA A 292 31.80 -7.41 -37.29
CA ALA A 292 30.40 -7.35 -37.66
C ALA A 292 29.58 -8.45 -36.99
N ARG A 293 30.11 -9.68 -36.88
CA ARG A 293 29.47 -10.77 -36.14
C ARG A 293 29.37 -10.46 -34.65
N ILE A 294 30.45 -9.95 -34.02
CA ILE A 294 30.40 -9.57 -32.59
C ILE A 294 29.28 -8.56 -32.32
N VAL A 295 29.22 -7.50 -33.15
CA VAL A 295 28.18 -6.46 -33.03
C VAL A 295 26.79 -7.03 -33.21
N SER A 296 26.57 -7.90 -34.23
CA SER A 296 25.29 -8.55 -34.48
C SER A 296 24.86 -9.47 -33.32
N ASP A 297 25.82 -10.25 -32.78
CA ASP A 297 25.59 -11.15 -31.66
C ASP A 297 25.22 -10.37 -30.38
N MET A 298 25.90 -9.26 -30.12
CA MET A 298 25.62 -8.36 -29.00
C MET A 298 24.26 -7.69 -29.11
N LEU A 299 23.89 -7.16 -30.28
CA LEU A 299 22.56 -6.57 -30.52
C LEU A 299 21.46 -7.62 -30.31
N PHE A 300 21.68 -8.84 -30.77
CA PHE A 300 20.74 -9.93 -30.54
C PHE A 300 20.60 -10.26 -29.04
N LEU A 301 21.70 -10.38 -28.30
CA LEU A 301 21.67 -10.61 -26.87
C LEU A 301 20.94 -9.50 -26.11
N ALA A 302 21.13 -8.24 -26.52
CA ALA A 302 20.41 -7.11 -25.94
C ALA A 302 18.90 -7.20 -26.20
N GLN A 303 18.50 -7.57 -27.43
CA GLN A 303 17.09 -7.74 -27.79
C GLN A 303 16.41 -8.90 -27.04
N VAL A 304 17.07 -10.05 -26.97
CA VAL A 304 16.52 -11.26 -26.30
C VAL A 304 16.48 -11.12 -24.78
N SER A 305 17.41 -10.36 -24.20
CA SER A 305 17.45 -10.08 -22.76
C SER A 305 16.43 -9.02 -22.32
N HIS A 306 15.76 -8.34 -23.26
CA HIS A 306 14.78 -7.32 -22.93
C HIS A 306 13.47 -7.93 -22.44
N PRO A 307 12.91 -7.50 -21.27
CA PRO A 307 11.69 -8.08 -20.69
C PRO A 307 10.44 -7.97 -21.58
N ALA A 308 10.44 -7.05 -22.54
CA ALA A 308 9.35 -6.83 -23.50
C ALA A 308 9.57 -7.51 -24.85
N ALA A 309 10.57 -8.41 -24.99
CA ALA A 309 10.76 -9.18 -26.21
C ALA A 309 9.52 -10.04 -26.46
N ARG A 310 8.66 -9.59 -27.37
CA ARG A 310 7.49 -10.35 -27.82
C ARG A 310 7.98 -11.34 -28.89
N VAL A 311 8.00 -12.61 -28.55
CA VAL A 311 8.34 -13.69 -29.47
C VAL A 311 7.06 -14.45 -29.79
N SER A 312 6.80 -14.66 -31.05
CA SER A 312 5.64 -15.47 -31.49
C SER A 312 6.05 -16.93 -31.50
N PHE A 313 5.57 -17.68 -30.54
CA PHE A 313 5.82 -19.13 -30.49
C PHE A 313 4.85 -19.84 -31.43
N ALA A 314 5.41 -20.81 -32.16
CA ALA A 314 4.67 -21.70 -33.04
C ALA A 314 5.20 -23.15 -32.85
N PRO A 315 4.44 -24.18 -33.24
CA PRO A 315 4.94 -25.50 -33.27
C PRO A 315 6.13 -25.64 -34.24
N VAL A 316 7.28 -26.12 -33.75
CA VAL A 316 8.51 -26.27 -34.54
C VAL A 316 9.04 -27.68 -34.35
N SER A 317 9.22 -28.42 -35.48
CA SER A 317 9.93 -29.72 -35.48
C SER A 317 11.43 -29.48 -35.33
N LEU A 318 12.01 -29.97 -34.23
CA LEU A 318 13.43 -29.79 -33.95
C LEU A 318 14.30 -30.56 -34.97
N ALA A 319 13.82 -31.71 -35.48
CA ALA A 319 14.54 -32.45 -36.50
C ALA A 319 14.59 -31.73 -37.84
N ASP A 320 13.50 -31.06 -38.24
CA ASP A 320 13.50 -30.32 -39.51
C ASP A 320 14.44 -29.10 -39.42
N GLU A 321 14.42 -28.39 -38.29
CA GLU A 321 15.33 -27.24 -38.11
C GLU A 321 16.79 -27.67 -37.98
N ALA A 322 17.05 -28.80 -37.29
CA ALA A 322 18.40 -29.37 -37.23
C ALA A 322 18.90 -29.77 -38.63
N ARG A 323 18.05 -30.38 -39.46
CA ARG A 323 18.39 -30.78 -40.86
C ARG A 323 18.77 -29.56 -41.70
N ARG A 324 17.96 -28.48 -41.64
CA ARG A 324 18.26 -27.24 -42.36
C ARG A 324 19.59 -26.62 -41.93
N VAL A 325 19.86 -26.62 -40.61
CA VAL A 325 21.14 -26.11 -40.10
C VAL A 325 22.29 -26.99 -40.53
N MET A 326 22.13 -28.34 -40.51
CA MET A 326 23.17 -29.25 -41.00
C MET A 326 23.50 -29.02 -42.49
N GLU A 327 22.51 -28.77 -43.34
CA GLU A 327 22.71 -28.40 -44.75
C GLU A 327 23.57 -27.14 -44.93
N LEU A 328 23.38 -26.12 -44.08
CA LEU A 328 24.20 -24.90 -44.12
C LEU A 328 25.68 -25.16 -43.74
N PHE A 329 25.96 -26.15 -42.91
CA PHE A 329 27.29 -26.51 -42.48
C PHE A 329 27.91 -27.71 -43.24
N ALA A 330 27.25 -28.23 -44.29
CA ALA A 330 27.68 -29.41 -45.04
C ALA A 330 29.09 -29.23 -45.60
N LEU A 331 29.34 -28.09 -46.26
CA LEU A 331 30.69 -27.80 -46.83
C LEU A 331 31.78 -27.68 -45.75
N SER A 332 31.48 -27.04 -44.63
CA SER A 332 32.46 -26.89 -43.53
C SER A 332 32.70 -28.22 -42.81
N ALA A 333 31.77 -29.13 -42.80
CA ALA A 333 31.92 -30.49 -42.30
C ALA A 333 32.75 -31.35 -43.30
N GLU A 334 32.48 -31.22 -44.61
CA GLU A 334 33.20 -31.88 -45.66
C GLU A 334 34.71 -31.50 -45.69
N ASP A 335 35.02 -30.23 -45.56
CA ASP A 335 36.39 -29.71 -45.46
C ASP A 335 37.20 -30.41 -44.33
N LYS A 336 36.53 -30.78 -43.24
CA LYS A 336 37.12 -31.51 -42.12
C LYS A 336 36.87 -33.02 -42.16
N GLN A 337 36.27 -33.52 -43.22
CA GLN A 337 35.89 -34.94 -43.37
C GLN A 337 34.97 -35.46 -42.21
N LEU A 338 34.11 -34.55 -41.68
CA LEU A 338 33.20 -34.90 -40.60
C LEU A 338 31.91 -35.48 -41.14
N THR A 339 31.40 -36.50 -40.46
CA THR A 339 30.05 -37.04 -40.69
C THR A 339 29.06 -36.38 -39.74
N LEU A 340 28.02 -35.76 -40.27
CA LEU A 340 26.91 -35.23 -39.47
C LEU A 340 25.77 -36.25 -39.43
N SER A 341 25.28 -36.61 -38.25
CA SER A 341 24.19 -37.53 -38.06
C SER A 341 23.06 -36.94 -37.25
N LEU A 342 21.80 -37.22 -37.61
CA LEU A 342 20.62 -36.79 -36.87
C LEU A 342 19.73 -37.99 -36.55
N ASN A 343 19.32 -38.11 -35.29
CA ASN A 343 18.46 -39.19 -34.83
C ASN A 343 17.31 -38.61 -34.00
N GLY A 344 16.10 -39.16 -34.19
CA GLY A 344 14.89 -38.76 -33.45
C GLY A 344 14.21 -37.51 -34.02
N ASP A 345 13.00 -37.27 -33.56
CA ASP A 345 12.21 -36.08 -33.88
C ASP A 345 11.25 -35.77 -32.73
N ALA A 346 11.01 -34.50 -32.49
CA ALA A 346 9.99 -34.00 -31.60
C ALA A 346 9.70 -32.51 -31.92
N SER A 347 8.46 -32.07 -31.62
CA SER A 347 8.04 -30.69 -31.82
C SER A 347 7.99 -29.97 -30.49
N VAL A 348 8.33 -28.67 -30.51
CA VAL A 348 8.29 -27.77 -29.38
C VAL A 348 7.56 -26.48 -29.76
N GLN A 349 7.04 -25.74 -28.78
CA GLN A 349 6.54 -24.38 -28.99
C GLN A 349 7.71 -23.39 -28.94
N GLY A 350 7.99 -22.69 -30.03
CA GLY A 350 9.11 -21.78 -30.05
C GLY A 350 9.20 -20.89 -31.27
N ASP A 351 10.18 -19.99 -31.27
CA ASP A 351 10.56 -19.19 -32.44
C ASP A 351 11.54 -19.98 -33.30
N ARG A 352 11.13 -20.21 -34.50
CA ARG A 352 11.90 -21.02 -35.48
C ARG A 352 13.32 -20.47 -35.72
N LEU A 353 13.42 -19.12 -35.91
CA LEU A 353 14.72 -18.50 -36.24
C LEU A 353 15.67 -18.53 -35.05
N MET A 354 15.13 -18.35 -33.85
CA MET A 354 15.92 -18.43 -32.60
C MET A 354 16.40 -19.88 -32.36
N ILE A 355 15.54 -20.87 -32.57
CA ILE A 355 15.92 -22.31 -32.45
C ILE A 355 16.99 -22.66 -33.48
N GLN A 356 16.85 -22.25 -34.73
CA GLN A 356 17.90 -22.40 -35.75
C GLN A 356 19.22 -21.76 -35.32
N ARG A 357 19.18 -20.56 -34.75
CA ARG A 357 20.37 -19.86 -34.27
C ARG A 357 21.05 -20.61 -33.12
N ALA A 358 20.26 -21.16 -32.19
CA ALA A 358 20.80 -21.99 -31.10
C ALA A 358 21.50 -23.23 -31.63
N ILE A 359 20.84 -23.98 -32.55
CA ILE A 359 21.39 -25.17 -33.17
C ILE A 359 22.66 -24.80 -33.97
N SER A 360 22.64 -23.73 -34.74
CA SER A 360 23.77 -23.24 -35.51
C SER A 360 24.99 -22.91 -34.62
N ASN A 361 24.79 -22.26 -33.50
CA ASN A 361 25.87 -21.99 -32.54
C ASN A 361 26.47 -23.27 -31.95
N LEU A 362 25.64 -24.24 -31.59
CA LEU A 362 26.11 -25.53 -31.07
C LEU A 362 26.82 -26.36 -32.15
N LEU A 363 26.26 -26.43 -33.36
CA LEU A 363 26.85 -27.18 -34.46
C LEU A 363 28.16 -26.56 -34.94
N SER A 364 28.22 -25.23 -35.08
CA SER A 364 29.48 -24.53 -35.40
C SER A 364 30.56 -24.79 -34.34
N ASN A 365 30.20 -24.79 -33.07
CA ASN A 365 31.12 -25.09 -31.98
C ASN A 365 31.61 -26.57 -32.08
N ALA A 366 30.69 -27.51 -32.29
CA ALA A 366 31.02 -28.92 -32.45
C ALA A 366 31.96 -29.17 -33.62
N ILE A 367 31.65 -28.65 -34.83
CA ILE A 367 32.50 -28.77 -36.02
C ILE A 367 33.88 -28.19 -35.78
N ARG A 368 33.98 -27.06 -35.08
CA ARG A 368 35.29 -26.41 -34.79
C ARG A 368 36.17 -27.29 -33.93
N HIS A 369 35.64 -27.87 -32.88
CA HIS A 369 36.40 -28.60 -31.86
C HIS A 369 36.49 -30.11 -32.10
N THR A 370 35.86 -30.64 -33.16
CA THR A 370 35.91 -32.03 -33.54
C THR A 370 37.21 -32.31 -34.36
N PRO A 371 37.93 -33.41 -34.06
CA PRO A 371 39.06 -33.86 -34.90
C PRO A 371 38.59 -34.27 -36.29
N HIS A 372 39.52 -34.23 -37.28
CA HIS A 372 39.24 -34.69 -38.63
C HIS A 372 38.73 -36.11 -38.66
N ALA A 373 37.96 -36.47 -39.66
CA ALA A 373 37.43 -37.83 -39.93
C ALA A 373 36.62 -38.42 -38.76
N SER A 374 35.86 -37.56 -38.07
CA SER A 374 35.03 -37.96 -36.92
C SER A 374 33.56 -37.69 -37.18
N THR A 375 32.68 -38.07 -36.23
CA THR A 375 31.22 -37.87 -36.33
C THR A 375 30.73 -36.88 -35.28
N VAL A 376 29.95 -35.92 -35.75
CA VAL A 376 29.14 -35.02 -34.87
C VAL A 376 27.71 -35.54 -34.92
N SER A 377 27.14 -35.87 -33.75
CA SER A 377 25.79 -36.43 -33.66
C SER A 377 24.82 -35.42 -33.03
N LEU A 378 23.68 -35.22 -33.70
CA LEU A 378 22.53 -34.56 -33.18
C LEU A 378 21.47 -35.59 -32.81
N ARG A 379 20.84 -35.44 -31.62
CA ARG A 379 19.80 -36.33 -31.15
C ARG A 379 18.66 -35.54 -30.57
N VAL A 380 17.44 -35.85 -31.02
CA VAL A 380 16.20 -35.28 -30.51
C VAL A 380 15.42 -36.34 -29.77
N GLU A 381 15.13 -36.12 -28.52
CA GLU A 381 14.43 -37.07 -27.63
C GLU A 381 13.33 -36.36 -26.83
N ALA A 382 12.17 -37.01 -26.73
CA ALA A 382 11.10 -36.59 -25.86
C ALA A 382 11.13 -37.41 -24.56
N HIS A 383 11.27 -36.72 -23.42
CA HIS A 383 11.36 -37.35 -22.09
C HIS A 383 10.29 -36.75 -21.16
N GLY A 384 9.16 -37.44 -21.00
CA GLY A 384 8.11 -37.03 -20.07
C GLY A 384 7.61 -35.62 -20.30
N GLN A 385 8.06 -34.66 -19.49
CA GLN A 385 7.66 -33.25 -19.57
C GLN A 385 8.61 -32.35 -20.37
N HIS A 386 9.66 -32.92 -21.00
CA HIS A 386 10.66 -32.14 -21.73
C HIS A 386 10.98 -32.75 -23.08
N VAL A 387 11.32 -31.93 -24.05
CA VAL A 387 11.97 -32.33 -25.29
C VAL A 387 13.42 -31.85 -25.24
N SER A 388 14.36 -32.72 -25.55
CA SER A 388 15.76 -32.35 -25.61
C SER A 388 16.33 -32.49 -27.03
N LEU A 389 17.14 -31.51 -27.44
CA LEU A 389 18.04 -31.61 -28.58
C LEU A 389 19.46 -31.59 -28.05
N SER A 390 20.23 -32.63 -28.30
CA SER A 390 21.64 -32.74 -27.93
C SER A 390 22.53 -32.71 -29.16
N VAL A 391 23.67 -32.00 -29.04
CA VAL A 391 24.75 -32.00 -30.01
C VAL A 391 25.98 -32.58 -29.31
N SER A 392 26.47 -33.68 -29.80
CA SER A 392 27.61 -34.42 -29.25
C SER A 392 28.75 -34.49 -30.24
N ASN A 393 29.93 -34.20 -29.77
CA ASN A 393 31.16 -34.27 -30.57
C ASN A 393 32.31 -34.86 -29.77
N PRO A 394 33.16 -35.71 -30.41
CA PRO A 394 34.41 -36.19 -29.80
C PRO A 394 35.45 -35.04 -29.79
N GLY A 395 36.38 -35.10 -28.84
CA GLY A 395 37.43 -34.08 -28.77
C GLY A 395 38.30 -34.21 -27.52
N SER A 396 39.05 -33.15 -27.21
CA SER A 396 39.88 -33.09 -26.01
C SER A 396 39.10 -33.08 -24.70
N GLY A 397 37.78 -32.88 -24.81
CA GLY A 397 36.93 -32.65 -23.64
C GLY A 397 37.15 -31.31 -23.00
N ILE A 398 36.37 -31.02 -21.95
CA ILE A 398 36.41 -29.75 -21.18
C ILE A 398 36.59 -30.11 -19.71
N GLU A 399 37.56 -29.48 -19.05
CA GLU A 399 37.78 -29.69 -17.62
C GLU A 399 36.60 -29.18 -16.78
N ALA A 400 36.27 -29.89 -15.70
CA ALA A 400 35.10 -29.62 -14.85
C ALA A 400 35.04 -28.18 -14.31
N GLN A 401 36.19 -27.55 -14.06
CA GLN A 401 36.28 -26.17 -13.57
C GLN A 401 35.75 -25.14 -14.56
N HIS A 402 35.75 -25.47 -15.87
CA HIS A 402 35.27 -24.57 -16.93
C HIS A 402 33.77 -24.70 -17.23
N LEU A 403 33.17 -25.86 -16.95
CA LEU A 403 31.79 -26.17 -17.31
C LEU A 403 30.75 -25.14 -16.80
N PRO A 404 30.82 -24.63 -15.55
CA PRO A 404 29.86 -23.68 -15.04
C PRO A 404 29.88 -22.30 -15.80
N ASN A 405 31.02 -21.95 -16.38
CA ASN A 405 31.25 -20.66 -16.98
C ASN A 405 31.10 -20.65 -18.51
N LEU A 406 30.90 -21.79 -19.15
CA LEU A 406 30.87 -21.89 -20.63
C LEU A 406 29.77 -21.09 -21.29
N PHE A 407 28.65 -20.86 -20.59
CA PHE A 407 27.52 -20.04 -21.07
C PHE A 407 27.62 -18.57 -20.72
N GLU A 408 28.69 -18.16 -20.01
CA GLU A 408 28.95 -16.75 -19.75
C GLU A 408 29.48 -16.03 -21.02
N ARG A 409 29.20 -14.74 -21.12
CA ARG A 409 29.61 -13.94 -22.28
C ARG A 409 31.13 -13.86 -22.36
N PHE A 410 31.66 -14.01 -23.58
CA PHE A 410 33.10 -13.95 -23.87
C PHE A 410 33.98 -14.97 -23.15
N TYR A 411 33.36 -15.92 -22.42
CA TYR A 411 34.12 -16.98 -21.74
C TYR A 411 34.72 -17.95 -22.72
N ARG A 412 35.99 -18.33 -22.50
CA ARG A 412 36.78 -19.24 -23.33
C ARG A 412 37.74 -20.01 -22.44
N VAL A 413 37.88 -21.31 -22.69
CA VAL A 413 38.78 -22.19 -21.93
C VAL A 413 40.25 -21.81 -22.18
N ASP A 414 40.64 -21.51 -23.44
CA ASP A 414 42.00 -21.12 -23.84
C ASP A 414 42.00 -19.76 -24.56
N SER A 415 42.51 -18.71 -23.91
CA SER A 415 42.61 -17.36 -24.49
C SER A 415 43.69 -17.20 -25.51
N SER A 416 44.74 -18.07 -25.53
CA SER A 416 45.95 -17.93 -26.40
C SER A 416 45.80 -18.59 -27.77
N ARG A 417 45.23 -19.81 -27.85
CA ARG A 417 44.99 -20.53 -29.12
C ARG A 417 43.80 -20.01 -29.90
N ALA A 418 42.88 -19.43 -29.21
CA ALA A 418 41.57 -19.12 -29.74
C ALA A 418 41.52 -17.85 -30.60
N ARG A 419 42.59 -17.04 -30.65
CA ARG A 419 42.67 -15.87 -31.57
C ARG A 419 42.80 -16.28 -33.02
N SER A 420 43.39 -17.41 -33.30
CA SER A 420 43.56 -17.97 -34.66
C SER A 420 42.31 -18.75 -35.14
N GLU A 421 41.42 -19.19 -34.24
CA GLU A 421 40.29 -20.04 -34.59
C GLU A 421 38.94 -19.31 -34.70
N GLY A 422 38.90 -17.99 -34.57
CA GLY A 422 37.76 -17.15 -35.01
C GLY A 422 36.47 -17.16 -34.11
N GLY A 423 36.49 -17.72 -32.90
CA GLY A 423 35.31 -17.72 -32.02
C GLY A 423 35.10 -16.42 -31.25
N THR A 424 33.89 -15.92 -31.16
CA THR A 424 33.53 -14.66 -30.45
C THR A 424 33.33 -14.85 -28.94
N GLY A 425 33.14 -16.08 -28.43
CA GLY A 425 32.77 -16.36 -27.05
C GLY A 425 31.32 -15.97 -26.71
N LEU A 426 30.53 -15.57 -27.71
CA LEU A 426 29.12 -15.18 -27.52
C LEU A 426 28.13 -16.30 -27.87
N GLY A 427 28.54 -17.27 -28.70
CA GLY A 427 27.63 -18.28 -29.23
C GLY A 427 26.89 -19.06 -28.15
N LEU A 428 27.57 -19.55 -27.11
CA LEU A 428 26.94 -20.28 -26.01
C LEU A 428 26.09 -19.37 -25.11
N ALA A 429 26.47 -18.10 -24.90
CA ALA A 429 25.64 -17.13 -24.20
C ALA A 429 24.34 -16.83 -24.97
N ILE A 430 24.40 -16.80 -26.30
CA ILE A 430 23.21 -16.69 -27.17
C ILE A 430 22.32 -17.92 -26.98
N VAL A 431 22.89 -19.13 -26.98
CA VAL A 431 22.15 -20.34 -26.73
C VAL A 431 21.39 -20.30 -25.39
N ARG A 432 22.10 -19.95 -24.32
CA ARG A 432 21.48 -19.77 -22.99
C ARG A 432 20.32 -18.77 -23.00
N SER A 433 20.53 -17.60 -23.63
CA SER A 433 19.52 -16.53 -23.69
C SER A 433 18.27 -16.98 -24.48
N ILE A 434 18.46 -17.70 -25.59
CA ILE A 434 17.37 -18.29 -26.37
C ILE A 434 16.62 -19.31 -25.53
N MET A 435 17.31 -20.18 -24.81
CA MET A 435 16.66 -21.20 -23.99
C MET A 435 15.89 -20.60 -22.83
N VAL A 436 16.42 -19.59 -22.16
CA VAL A 436 15.69 -18.84 -21.10
C VAL A 436 14.41 -18.23 -21.64
N LEU A 437 14.45 -17.62 -22.85
CA LEU A 437 13.27 -17.05 -23.49
C LEU A 437 12.20 -18.11 -23.79
N HIS A 438 12.63 -19.34 -24.15
CA HIS A 438 11.77 -20.49 -24.39
C HIS A 438 11.40 -21.24 -23.10
N GLN A 439 11.66 -20.68 -21.91
CA GLN A 439 11.42 -21.30 -20.59
C GLN A 439 12.12 -22.65 -20.44
N GLY A 440 13.14 -22.88 -21.24
CA GLY A 440 13.99 -24.06 -21.25
C GLY A 440 15.32 -23.77 -20.58
N ARG A 441 16.26 -24.77 -20.72
CA ARG A 441 17.61 -24.63 -20.22
C ARG A 441 18.64 -25.28 -21.18
N ALA A 442 19.85 -24.72 -21.16
CA ALA A 442 21.00 -25.30 -21.86
C ALA A 442 21.92 -25.95 -20.84
N GLU A 443 22.36 -27.16 -21.13
CA GLU A 443 23.26 -27.93 -20.28
C GLU A 443 24.48 -28.41 -21.10
N VAL A 444 25.58 -28.68 -20.40
CA VAL A 444 26.78 -29.23 -20.97
C VAL A 444 27.30 -30.38 -20.09
N SER A 445 27.70 -31.45 -20.68
CA SER A 445 28.48 -32.52 -20.05
C SER A 445 29.70 -32.85 -20.90
N SER A 446 30.85 -32.93 -20.28
CA SER A 446 32.13 -33.25 -20.97
C SER A 446 33.07 -33.86 -19.96
N GLU A 447 33.85 -34.84 -20.42
CA GLU A 447 34.98 -35.38 -19.70
C GLU A 447 36.25 -35.26 -20.56
N PRO A 448 37.41 -34.98 -19.95
CA PRO A 448 38.66 -34.86 -20.68
C PRO A 448 38.98 -36.13 -21.49
N GLY A 449 39.16 -35.96 -22.79
CA GLY A 449 39.50 -37.08 -23.73
C GLY A 449 38.29 -37.89 -24.21
N ASP A 450 37.06 -37.44 -23.89
CA ASP A 450 35.80 -38.09 -24.30
C ASP A 450 34.90 -37.10 -25.06
N PHE A 451 33.62 -37.42 -25.17
CA PHE A 451 32.65 -36.61 -25.87
C PHE A 451 32.26 -35.36 -25.06
N THR A 452 32.08 -34.25 -25.77
CA THR A 452 31.38 -33.07 -25.24
C THR A 452 29.96 -33.08 -25.77
N VAL A 453 28.99 -32.97 -24.87
CA VAL A 453 27.55 -32.98 -25.19
C VAL A 453 26.94 -31.70 -24.70
N PHE A 454 26.42 -30.88 -25.62
CA PHE A 454 25.56 -29.74 -25.32
C PHE A 454 24.11 -30.16 -25.51
N ARG A 455 23.25 -29.84 -24.55
CA ARG A 455 21.83 -30.22 -24.55
C ARG A 455 20.94 -28.99 -24.38
N LEU A 456 19.97 -28.86 -25.28
CA LEU A 456 18.87 -27.86 -25.18
C LEU A 456 17.63 -28.58 -24.66
N MET A 457 17.09 -28.15 -23.52
CA MET A 457 15.91 -28.73 -22.90
C MET A 457 14.75 -27.76 -23.00
N PHE A 458 13.74 -28.13 -23.79
CA PHE A 458 12.50 -27.37 -23.94
C PHE A 458 11.39 -27.95 -23.07
N PRO A 459 10.55 -27.14 -22.38
CA PRO A 459 9.39 -27.69 -21.73
C PRO A 459 8.39 -28.22 -22.77
N LEU A 460 7.77 -29.34 -22.51
CA LEU A 460 6.58 -29.78 -23.23
C LEU A 460 5.44 -28.91 -22.73
N HIS A 461 4.99 -27.95 -23.56
CA HIS A 461 3.72 -27.30 -23.33
C HIS A 461 2.65 -28.36 -23.61
N THR A 462 2.13 -28.97 -22.57
CA THR A 462 0.86 -29.67 -22.67
C THR A 462 -0.13 -28.56 -22.98
N ASP A 463 -0.66 -28.53 -24.21
CA ASP A 463 -1.79 -27.72 -24.54
C ASP A 463 -2.81 -27.92 -23.42
N ALA A 464 -3.07 -26.89 -22.65
CA ALA A 464 -4.26 -26.81 -21.85
C ALA A 464 -5.43 -26.81 -22.83
N ILE A 465 -5.80 -27.99 -23.33
CA ILE A 465 -7.15 -28.27 -23.79
C ILE A 465 -7.99 -28.16 -22.53
N CYS A 466 -8.59 -26.98 -22.32
CA CYS A 466 -9.93 -26.81 -21.79
C CYS A 466 -10.18 -25.36 -21.43
N GLN A 467 -11.04 -24.77 -22.22
CA GLN A 467 -12.02 -23.73 -21.95
C GLN A 467 -11.53 -22.30 -21.64
#